data_1fd59363b79e9ad43e07fb37792e2127
#
_entry.id   1fd59363b79e9ad43e07fb37792e2127
#
_cell.length_a   1.000
_cell.length_b   1.000
_cell.length_c   1.000
_cell.angle_alpha   90.00
_cell.angle_beta   90.00
_cell.angle_gamma   90.00
#
_symmetry.space_group_name_H-M   'P 1'
#
loop_
_entity.id
_entity.type
_entity.pdbx_description
1 polymer ?
#
loop_
_entity_poly.entity_id
_entity_poly.type
_entity_poly.pdbx_seq_one_letter_code
_entity_poly.pdbx_strand_id
1 'polypeptide(L)'
;MKIWIRKISVILITIMTLGLYVPTTILDVEADENKDSLSSKENINNDTVHSVSEVQEKETEYQVSYETFDNQYYLHMLKEKAAEQVVTKLGPKIGQRVEDDVLETILPNIEDVLTTVLTDSDDDLLPYYGITEEPTGGLGEKIFNVYNHQTNEDIAKFHVRRDNRPLEGYWFNFHYHLSEDDFEEHHELGEVYWDKNIPPKWMS
;
A
#
# COMPACT_ATOMS: atom_id res chain seq x y z
N MET A 1 -5.45 0.39 27.69
CA MET A 1 -5.61 -1.04 27.34
C MET A 1 -6.95 -1.44 26.70
N LYS A 2 -8.10 -0.89 27.11
CA LYS A 2 -9.42 -1.37 26.58
C LYS A 2 -9.81 -0.87 25.18
N ILE A 3 -9.31 0.26 24.73
CA ILE A 3 -9.70 0.86 23.45
C ILE A 3 -8.92 0.25 22.28
N TRP A 4 -7.66 -0.05 22.48
CA TRP A 4 -6.78 -0.62 21.47
C TRP A 4 -7.12 -2.10 21.15
N ILE A 5 -7.39 -2.91 22.19
CA ILE A 5 -7.89 -4.29 21.99
C ILE A 5 -9.19 -4.30 21.16
N ARG A 6 -10.05 -3.27 21.31
CA ARG A 6 -11.26 -3.15 20.48
C ARG A 6 -10.95 -2.79 19.03
N LYS A 7 -9.98 -1.91 18.75
CA LYS A 7 -9.57 -1.55 17.38
C LYS A 7 -8.88 -2.72 16.68
N ILE A 8 -7.97 -3.42 17.36
CA ILE A 8 -7.34 -4.64 16.81
C ILE A 8 -8.36 -5.76 16.60
N SER A 9 -9.29 -5.98 17.52
CA SER A 9 -10.36 -6.97 17.34
C SER A 9 -11.24 -6.66 16.15
N VAL A 10 -11.54 -5.39 15.89
CA VAL A 10 -12.33 -4.99 14.72
C VAL A 10 -11.56 -5.26 13.43
N ILE A 11 -10.28 -4.90 13.37
CA ILE A 11 -9.41 -5.15 12.20
C ILE A 11 -9.26 -6.66 11.96
N LEU A 12 -9.04 -7.45 13.00
CA LEU A 12 -8.86 -8.90 12.89
C LEU A 12 -10.17 -9.61 12.48
N ILE A 13 -11.32 -9.11 12.94
CA ILE A 13 -12.64 -9.62 12.53
C ILE A 13 -12.92 -9.24 11.07
N THR A 14 -12.55 -8.03 10.64
CA THR A 14 -12.75 -7.59 9.24
C THR A 14 -11.90 -8.43 8.28
N ILE A 15 -10.66 -8.73 8.62
CA ILE A 15 -9.79 -9.60 7.82
C ILE A 15 -10.33 -11.03 7.76
N MET A 16 -10.84 -11.58 8.87
CA MET A 16 -11.47 -12.91 8.88
C MET A 16 -12.78 -12.98 8.09
N THR A 17 -13.57 -11.91 8.08
CA THR A 17 -14.86 -11.91 7.36
C THR A 17 -14.72 -11.62 5.87
N LEU A 18 -13.76 -10.80 5.44
CA LEU A 18 -13.49 -10.53 4.02
C LEU A 18 -12.89 -11.74 3.29
N GLY A 19 -12.17 -12.63 4.01
CA GLY A 19 -11.60 -13.86 3.43
C GLY A 19 -12.61 -15.00 3.24
N LEU A 20 -13.82 -14.91 3.81
CA LEU A 20 -14.85 -15.98 3.75
C LEU A 20 -16.03 -15.68 2.83
N TYR A 21 -16.13 -14.47 2.28
CA TYR A 21 -17.20 -14.12 1.36
C TYR A 21 -16.70 -14.09 -0.08
N VAL A 22 -16.65 -15.25 -0.72
CA VAL A 22 -16.60 -15.36 -2.18
C VAL A 22 -18.04 -15.26 -2.67
N PRO A 23 -18.46 -14.19 -3.36
CA PRO A 23 -19.79 -14.16 -3.94
C PRO A 23 -19.88 -15.23 -5.04
N THR A 24 -20.76 -16.20 -4.87
CA THR A 24 -21.02 -17.33 -5.79
C THR A 24 -21.84 -16.94 -7.02
N THR A 25 -21.73 -15.70 -7.51
CA THR A 25 -22.55 -15.22 -8.62
C THR A 25 -21.85 -15.14 -9.98
N ILE A 26 -20.67 -15.77 -10.16
CA ILE A 26 -20.00 -15.80 -11.47
C ILE A 26 -19.58 -17.23 -11.83
N LEU A 27 -20.48 -18.21 -11.73
CA LEU A 27 -20.30 -19.53 -12.35
C LEU A 27 -21.66 -20.20 -12.59
N ASP A 28 -22.48 -19.57 -13.42
CA ASP A 28 -23.54 -20.25 -14.15
C ASP A 28 -23.38 -19.92 -15.65
N VAL A 29 -22.40 -20.55 -16.26
CA VAL A 29 -22.41 -20.81 -17.69
C VAL A 29 -22.75 -22.28 -17.81
N GLU A 30 -24.04 -22.58 -17.88
CA GLU A 30 -24.54 -23.87 -18.33
C GLU A 30 -24.14 -24.05 -19.81
N ALA A 31 -23.31 -25.04 -20.04
CA ALA A 31 -23.12 -25.62 -21.34
C ALA A 31 -24.33 -26.51 -21.62
N ASP A 32 -25.24 -26.06 -22.45
CA ASP A 32 -26.27 -26.91 -23.03
C ASP A 32 -25.89 -27.28 -24.47
N GLU A 33 -25.45 -28.52 -24.62
CA GLU A 33 -25.37 -29.20 -25.91
C GLU A 33 -26.80 -29.53 -26.37
N ASN A 34 -27.24 -28.97 -27.50
CA ASN A 34 -28.06 -29.81 -28.39
C ASN A 34 -28.06 -29.33 -29.86
N LYS A 35 -27.92 -30.36 -30.65
CA LYS A 35 -27.88 -30.47 -32.09
C LYS A 35 -29.16 -30.01 -32.79
N ASP A 36 -28.88 -29.72 -34.04
CA ASP A 36 -29.61 -29.98 -35.27
C ASP A 36 -30.57 -28.95 -35.84
N SER A 37 -30.16 -28.58 -36.99
CA SER A 37 -30.84 -28.59 -38.30
C SER A 37 -31.46 -27.31 -38.88
N LEU A 38 -30.83 -27.00 -39.95
CA LEU A 38 -31.38 -26.64 -41.28
C LEU A 38 -32.29 -25.41 -41.49
N SER A 39 -31.72 -24.57 -42.31
CA SER A 39 -32.30 -24.06 -43.56
C SER A 39 -32.97 -22.68 -43.64
N SER A 40 -32.38 -21.94 -44.54
CA SER A 40 -32.99 -21.03 -45.55
C SER A 40 -33.11 -19.54 -45.24
N LYS A 41 -32.23 -18.82 -45.83
CA LYS A 41 -32.39 -17.80 -46.92
C LYS A 41 -33.17 -16.52 -46.67
N GLU A 42 -32.45 -15.46 -47.04
CA GLU A 42 -32.87 -14.19 -47.68
C GLU A 42 -33.49 -13.12 -46.78
N ASN A 43 -33.19 -11.86 -46.80
CA ASN A 43 -32.63 -10.90 -47.76
C ASN A 43 -32.46 -9.55 -47.09
N ILE A 44 -31.35 -8.87 -47.39
CA ILE A 44 -31.15 -7.46 -47.77
C ILE A 44 -32.15 -6.41 -47.21
N ASN A 45 -31.71 -5.43 -46.44
CA ASN A 45 -31.46 -4.03 -46.81
C ASN A 45 -31.17 -3.13 -45.63
N ASN A 46 -30.02 -2.48 -45.74
CA ASN A 46 -29.71 -1.05 -45.65
C ASN A 46 -30.39 -0.17 -44.58
N ASP A 47 -29.51 0.60 -44.01
CA ASP A 47 -29.61 1.87 -43.33
C ASP A 47 -29.71 1.82 -41.81
N THR A 48 -28.54 2.08 -41.16
CA THR A 48 -28.41 3.29 -40.35
C THR A 48 -26.97 3.44 -39.84
N VAL A 49 -26.26 4.31 -40.48
CA VAL A 49 -25.03 4.93 -39.93
C VAL A 49 -25.48 5.96 -38.90
N HIS A 50 -25.50 5.60 -37.61
CA HIS A 50 -25.46 6.52 -36.48
C HIS A 50 -25.43 5.71 -35.18
N SER A 51 -24.24 5.47 -34.62
CA SER A 51 -24.01 5.27 -33.19
C SER A 51 -22.58 4.83 -32.83
N VAL A 52 -21.56 5.28 -33.55
CA VAL A 52 -20.17 4.89 -33.24
C VAL A 52 -19.52 5.87 -32.26
N SER A 53 -20.07 7.09 -32.09
CA SER A 53 -19.47 8.09 -31.17
C SER A 53 -19.91 7.99 -29.72
N GLU A 54 -21.11 7.48 -29.44
CA GLU A 54 -21.60 7.36 -28.06
C GLU A 54 -21.04 6.13 -27.30
N VAL A 55 -20.65 5.07 -28.04
CA VAL A 55 -20.09 3.86 -27.43
C VAL A 55 -18.63 4.07 -27.04
N GLN A 56 -17.87 4.88 -27.81
CA GLN A 56 -16.47 5.16 -27.47
C GLN A 56 -16.32 6.09 -26.26
N GLU A 57 -17.20 7.10 -26.09
CA GLU A 57 -17.17 7.95 -24.88
C GLU A 57 -17.55 7.16 -23.62
N LYS A 58 -18.48 6.22 -23.71
CA LYS A 58 -18.84 5.38 -22.56
C LYS A 58 -17.76 4.37 -22.17
N GLU A 59 -17.10 3.75 -23.15
CA GLU A 59 -15.98 2.83 -22.86
C GLU A 59 -14.80 3.57 -22.23
N THR A 60 -14.49 4.77 -22.67
CA THR A 60 -13.39 5.57 -22.11
C THR A 60 -13.69 6.03 -20.68
N GLU A 61 -14.94 6.41 -20.40
CA GLU A 61 -15.36 6.81 -19.03
C GLU A 61 -15.35 5.62 -18.06
N TYR A 62 -15.74 4.43 -18.51
CA TYR A 62 -15.66 3.22 -17.68
C TYR A 62 -14.21 2.75 -17.47
N GLN A 63 -13.35 2.81 -18.47
CA GLN A 63 -11.94 2.44 -18.31
C GLN A 63 -11.20 3.37 -17.34
N VAL A 64 -11.34 4.68 -17.48
CA VAL A 64 -10.76 5.65 -16.54
C VAL A 64 -11.23 5.42 -15.10
N SER A 65 -12.49 5.05 -14.88
CA SER A 65 -13.01 4.79 -13.53
C SER A 65 -12.46 3.49 -12.92
N TYR A 66 -12.22 2.45 -13.72
CA TYR A 66 -11.62 1.19 -13.25
C TYR A 66 -10.13 1.34 -12.94
N GLU A 67 -9.38 2.00 -13.81
CA GLU A 67 -7.95 2.28 -13.61
C GLU A 67 -7.72 3.14 -12.36
N THR A 68 -8.50 4.20 -12.17
CA THR A 68 -8.40 5.07 -10.97
C THR A 68 -8.75 4.31 -9.69
N PHE A 69 -9.74 3.41 -9.74
CA PHE A 69 -10.13 2.61 -8.59
C PHE A 69 -9.05 1.57 -8.25
N ASP A 70 -8.44 0.97 -9.26
CA ASP A 70 -7.37 -0.01 -9.09
C ASP A 70 -6.12 0.64 -8.47
N ASN A 71 -5.71 1.81 -8.95
CA ASN A 71 -4.58 2.56 -8.43
C ASN A 71 -4.76 2.98 -6.97
N GLN A 72 -5.96 3.43 -6.57
CA GLN A 72 -6.27 3.74 -5.18
C GLN A 72 -6.19 2.50 -4.28
N TYR A 73 -6.61 1.35 -4.78
CA TYR A 73 -6.51 0.09 -4.07
C TYR A 73 -5.06 -0.32 -3.84
N TYR A 74 -4.21 -0.26 -4.87
CA TYR A 74 -2.77 -0.57 -4.73
C TYR A 74 -2.07 0.37 -3.77
N LEU A 75 -2.32 1.68 -3.87
CA LEU A 75 -1.75 2.67 -2.96
C LEU A 75 -2.17 2.41 -1.51
N HIS A 76 -3.44 2.09 -1.28
CA HIS A 76 -3.94 1.75 0.05
C HIS A 76 -3.24 0.51 0.61
N MET A 77 -3.12 -0.55 -0.17
CA MET A 77 -2.41 -1.78 0.20
C MET A 77 -0.94 -1.52 0.59
N LEU A 78 -0.24 -0.67 -0.17
CA LEU A 78 1.14 -0.32 0.13
C LEU A 78 1.26 0.49 1.43
N LYS A 79 0.34 1.42 1.69
CA LYS A 79 0.27 2.17 2.95
C LYS A 79 0.01 1.27 4.16
N GLU A 80 -0.93 0.34 4.06
CA GLU A 80 -1.19 -0.64 5.13
C GLU A 80 0.06 -1.49 5.42
N LYS A 81 0.73 -1.95 4.37
CA LYS A 81 1.95 -2.74 4.51
C LYS A 81 3.10 -1.94 5.12
N ALA A 82 3.25 -0.66 4.75
CA ALA A 82 4.22 0.24 5.37
C ALA A 82 3.96 0.43 6.87
N ALA A 83 2.71 0.65 7.26
CA ALA A 83 2.32 0.76 8.67
C ALA A 83 2.65 -0.51 9.46
N GLU A 84 2.39 -1.70 8.89
CA GLU A 84 2.75 -2.99 9.47
C GLU A 84 4.27 -3.10 9.70
N GLN A 85 5.09 -2.66 8.73
CA GLN A 85 6.55 -2.69 8.86
C GLN A 85 7.06 -1.75 9.95
N VAL A 86 6.47 -0.56 10.09
CA VAL A 86 6.79 0.38 11.19
C VAL A 86 6.50 -0.26 12.55
N VAL A 87 5.32 -0.84 12.73
CA VAL A 87 4.93 -1.52 13.97
C VAL A 87 5.87 -2.69 14.27
N THR A 88 6.19 -3.49 13.27
CA THR A 88 7.13 -4.62 13.40
C THR A 88 8.52 -4.14 13.80
N LYS A 89 9.01 -3.06 13.20
CA LYS A 89 10.30 -2.45 13.51
C LYS A 89 10.41 -2.01 14.97
N LEU A 90 9.39 -1.35 15.46
CA LEU A 90 9.36 -0.89 16.85
C LEU A 90 9.34 -2.07 17.84
N GLY A 91 8.58 -3.10 17.51
CA GLY A 91 8.37 -4.23 18.39
C GLY A 91 7.51 -3.87 19.62
N PRO A 92 7.11 -4.87 20.42
CA PRO A 92 6.12 -4.67 21.48
C PRO A 92 6.55 -3.72 22.60
N LYS A 93 7.85 -3.69 22.95
CA LYS A 93 8.33 -2.85 24.05
C LYS A 93 8.39 -1.37 23.69
N ILE A 94 8.85 -1.05 22.49
CA ILE A 94 8.91 0.32 22.03
C ILE A 94 7.51 0.79 21.68
N GLY A 95 6.75 -0.02 20.91
CA GLY A 95 5.41 0.30 20.49
C GLY A 95 4.48 0.68 21.64
N GLN A 96 4.49 -0.07 22.75
CA GLN A 96 3.67 0.26 23.93
C GLN A 96 3.89 1.68 24.49
N ARG A 97 5.02 2.30 24.19
CA ARG A 97 5.42 3.57 24.78
C ARG A 97 5.32 4.77 23.82
N VAL A 98 5.54 4.54 22.54
CA VAL A 98 5.60 5.61 21.53
C VAL A 98 4.55 5.45 20.42
N GLU A 99 3.63 4.49 20.56
CA GLU A 99 2.65 4.17 19.54
C GLU A 99 1.80 5.38 19.17
N ASP A 100 1.28 6.12 20.13
CA ASP A 100 0.43 7.27 19.87
C ASP A 100 1.20 8.35 19.07
N ASP A 101 2.45 8.66 19.47
CA ASP A 101 3.29 9.64 18.77
C ASP A 101 3.61 9.19 17.32
N VAL A 102 3.88 7.89 17.12
CA VAL A 102 4.17 7.34 15.78
C VAL A 102 2.92 7.33 14.90
N LEU A 103 1.76 6.95 15.44
CA LEU A 103 0.50 6.92 14.70
C LEU A 103 -0.01 8.32 14.34
N GLU A 104 0.24 9.31 15.20
CA GLU A 104 -0.26 10.68 14.99
C GLU A 104 0.69 11.54 14.14
N THR A 105 1.99 11.24 14.14
CA THR A 105 3.00 12.09 13.49
C THR A 105 3.74 11.37 12.37
N ILE A 106 4.25 10.17 12.61
CA ILE A 106 5.16 9.51 11.68
C ILE A 106 4.42 8.81 10.54
N LEU A 107 3.38 8.02 10.86
CA LEU A 107 2.64 7.29 9.83
C LEU A 107 1.98 8.20 8.79
N PRO A 108 1.32 9.32 9.15
CA PRO A 108 0.78 10.23 8.15
C PRO A 108 1.85 10.78 7.20
N ASN A 109 3.04 11.12 7.73
CA ASN A 109 4.14 11.61 6.90
C ASN A 109 4.70 10.52 5.97
N ILE A 110 4.79 9.27 6.42
CA ILE A 110 5.14 8.12 5.56
C ILE A 110 4.10 7.94 4.46
N GLU A 111 2.81 8.00 4.78
CA GLU A 111 1.72 7.86 3.81
C GLU A 111 1.71 8.96 2.75
N ASP A 112 2.01 10.20 3.15
CA ASP A 112 2.13 11.35 2.24
C ASP A 112 3.32 11.19 1.29
N VAL A 113 4.49 10.77 1.81
CA VAL A 113 5.67 10.48 0.99
C VAL A 113 5.41 9.32 0.03
N LEU A 114 4.81 8.22 0.49
CA LEU A 114 4.44 7.10 -0.37
C LEU A 114 3.50 7.54 -1.48
N THR A 115 2.51 8.39 -1.17
CA THR A 115 1.61 8.94 -2.18
C THR A 115 2.39 9.72 -3.23
N THR A 116 3.26 10.64 -2.81
CA THR A 116 4.07 11.47 -3.72
C THR A 116 4.99 10.60 -4.59
N VAL A 117 5.80 9.74 -3.99
CA VAL A 117 6.79 8.91 -4.70
C VAL A 117 6.12 7.95 -5.69
N LEU A 118 4.95 7.43 -5.36
CA LEU A 118 4.26 6.46 -6.19
C LEU A 118 3.38 7.10 -7.26
N THR A 119 2.91 8.34 -7.07
CA THR A 119 2.10 9.06 -8.06
C THR A 119 2.92 9.93 -9.00
N ASP A 120 4.12 10.36 -8.61
CA ASP A 120 5.06 11.05 -9.52
C ASP A 120 5.69 10.09 -10.54
N SER A 121 5.64 8.80 -10.28
CA SER A 121 5.92 7.75 -11.26
C SER A 121 4.70 7.55 -12.16
N ASP A 122 4.88 7.00 -13.37
CA ASP A 122 3.74 6.67 -14.26
C ASP A 122 2.69 5.86 -13.50
N ASP A 123 1.43 6.30 -13.53
CA ASP A 123 0.29 5.63 -12.85
C ASP A 123 0.16 4.15 -13.24
N ASP A 124 0.58 3.78 -14.46
CA ASP A 124 0.63 2.40 -14.94
C ASP A 124 1.64 1.50 -14.20
N LEU A 125 2.55 2.09 -13.42
CA LEU A 125 3.58 1.36 -12.68
C LEU A 125 3.16 0.97 -11.25
N LEU A 126 2.09 1.55 -10.71
CA LEU A 126 1.63 1.28 -9.34
C LEU A 126 1.48 -0.21 -8.99
N PRO A 127 0.93 -1.08 -9.87
CA PRO A 127 0.81 -2.51 -9.59
C PRO A 127 2.15 -3.24 -9.46
N TYR A 128 3.22 -2.64 -9.95
CA TYR A 128 4.57 -3.24 -9.92
C TYR A 128 5.42 -2.80 -8.73
N TYR A 129 4.92 -1.90 -7.88
CA TYR A 129 5.63 -1.52 -6.67
C TYR A 129 5.32 -2.44 -5.50
N GLY A 130 6.32 -2.67 -4.68
CA GLY A 130 6.22 -3.48 -3.48
C GLY A 130 7.00 -2.90 -2.32
N ILE A 131 6.72 -3.40 -1.13
CA ILE A 131 7.40 -3.04 0.10
C ILE A 131 8.10 -4.28 0.67
N THR A 132 9.36 -4.14 1.08
CA THR A 132 10.10 -5.24 1.71
C THR A 132 9.54 -5.57 3.09
N GLU A 133 9.49 -6.86 3.44
CA GLU A 133 8.79 -7.37 4.63
C GLU A 133 9.68 -7.59 5.86
N GLU A 134 10.98 -7.37 5.74
CA GLU A 134 11.93 -7.68 6.82
C GLU A 134 12.68 -6.43 7.29
N PRO A 135 12.18 -5.72 8.33
CA PRO A 135 12.94 -4.65 8.96
C PRO A 135 14.18 -5.23 9.66
N THR A 136 15.26 -4.45 9.72
CA THR A 136 16.48 -4.89 10.42
C THR A 136 16.33 -4.77 11.93
N GLY A 137 16.70 -5.83 12.65
CA GLY A 137 16.72 -5.83 14.12
C GLY A 137 17.99 -5.24 14.73
N GLY A 138 18.07 -5.23 16.04
CA GLY A 138 19.25 -4.81 16.79
C GLY A 138 19.55 -3.32 16.69
N LEU A 139 20.60 -2.94 15.95
CA LEU A 139 21.01 -1.57 15.69
C LEU A 139 20.76 -1.11 14.24
N GLY A 140 20.28 -2.01 13.38
CA GLY A 140 20.01 -1.67 12.00
C GLY A 140 18.89 -0.63 11.87
N GLU A 141 18.98 0.24 10.87
CA GLU A 141 18.06 1.38 10.70
C GLU A 141 16.90 1.09 9.76
N LYS A 142 17.05 0.17 8.81
CA LYS A 142 16.01 -0.13 7.81
C LYS A 142 14.68 -0.52 8.46
N ILE A 143 13.61 0.17 8.07
CA ILE A 143 12.23 -0.22 8.31
C ILE A 143 11.77 -1.06 7.12
N PHE A 144 11.69 -0.44 5.94
CA PHE A 144 11.35 -1.09 4.67
C PHE A 144 11.92 -0.32 3.50
N ASN A 145 11.98 -0.96 2.33
CA ASN A 145 12.24 -0.31 1.06
C ASN A 145 11.01 -0.43 0.17
N VAL A 146 10.78 0.58 -0.64
CA VAL A 146 9.84 0.53 -1.78
C VAL A 146 10.66 0.17 -3.01
N TYR A 147 10.24 -0.83 -3.74
CA TYR A 147 10.97 -1.33 -4.91
C TYR A 147 10.03 -1.67 -6.07
N ASN A 148 10.56 -1.68 -7.27
CA ASN A 148 9.85 -2.09 -8.46
C ASN A 148 10.11 -3.58 -8.73
N HIS A 149 9.07 -4.41 -8.79
CA HIS A 149 9.15 -5.85 -9.02
C HIS A 149 9.68 -6.22 -10.42
N GLN A 150 9.55 -5.34 -11.41
CA GLN A 150 10.02 -5.62 -12.78
C GLN A 150 11.52 -5.39 -12.92
N THR A 151 12.02 -4.30 -12.33
CA THR A 151 13.44 -3.92 -12.42
C THR A 151 14.26 -4.45 -11.25
N ASN A 152 13.62 -4.82 -10.13
CA ASN A 152 14.23 -5.14 -8.85
C ASN A 152 15.07 -3.98 -8.27
N GLU A 153 14.74 -2.75 -8.62
CA GLU A 153 15.39 -1.56 -8.11
C GLU A 153 14.60 -0.93 -6.97
N ASP A 154 15.31 -0.51 -5.92
CA ASP A 154 14.74 0.28 -4.85
C ASP A 154 14.49 1.71 -5.37
N ILE A 155 13.32 2.29 -5.05
CA ILE A 155 12.96 3.68 -5.38
C ILE A 155 12.97 4.58 -4.14
N ALA A 156 12.67 4.02 -2.97
CA ALA A 156 12.74 4.73 -1.70
C ALA A 156 13.14 3.77 -0.56
N LYS A 157 13.86 4.28 0.43
CA LYS A 157 14.28 3.52 1.63
C LYS A 157 13.84 4.27 2.87
N PHE A 158 13.06 3.60 3.72
CA PHE A 158 12.54 4.17 4.96
C PHE A 158 13.30 3.62 6.16
N HIS A 159 13.84 4.53 6.97
CA HIS A 159 14.73 4.23 8.06
C HIS A 159 14.28 4.86 9.38
N VAL A 160 14.76 4.31 10.48
CA VAL A 160 14.69 4.93 11.80
C VAL A 160 16.02 4.80 12.51
N ARG A 161 16.57 5.92 12.91
CA ARG A 161 17.84 6.02 13.65
C ARG A 161 17.58 6.35 15.12
N ARG A 162 18.47 5.86 15.99
CA ARG A 162 18.51 6.24 17.41
C ARG A 162 19.49 7.36 17.61
N ASP A 163 19.01 8.50 18.00
CA ASP A 163 19.83 9.62 18.37
C ASP A 163 19.99 9.69 19.88
N ASN A 164 21.23 9.84 20.34
CA ASN A 164 21.52 10.11 21.74
C ASN A 164 21.94 11.57 21.88
N ARG A 165 21.02 12.39 22.42
CA ARG A 165 21.25 13.83 22.59
C ARG A 165 21.75 14.12 24.00
N PRO A 166 22.90 14.80 24.15
CA PRO A 166 23.42 15.15 25.47
C PRO A 166 22.40 15.91 26.30
N LEU A 167 22.14 15.44 27.52
CA LEU A 167 21.18 15.98 28.47
C LEU A 167 19.69 15.76 28.13
N GLU A 168 19.35 15.43 26.88
CA GLU A 168 17.97 15.21 26.44
C GLU A 168 17.59 13.73 26.41
N GLY A 169 18.55 12.83 26.16
CA GLY A 169 18.33 11.39 26.10
C GLY A 169 18.22 10.83 24.69
N TYR A 170 17.46 9.75 24.56
CA TYR A 170 17.32 9.00 23.32
C TYR A 170 16.06 9.41 22.56
N TRP A 171 16.24 9.59 21.25
CA TRP A 171 15.20 9.94 20.29
C TRP A 171 15.19 8.96 19.13
N PHE A 172 14.06 8.76 18.51
CA PHE A 172 13.92 8.10 17.23
C PHE A 172 13.80 9.17 16.15
N ASN A 173 14.71 9.17 15.18
CA ASN A 173 14.66 10.01 14.01
C ASN A 173 14.23 9.15 12.83
N PHE A 174 13.02 9.37 12.33
CA PHE A 174 12.48 8.72 11.15
C PHE A 174 12.83 9.55 9.93
N HIS A 175 13.36 8.90 8.90
CA HIS A 175 13.78 9.54 7.66
C HIS A 175 13.69 8.57 6.49
N TYR A 176 13.77 9.11 5.28
CA TYR A 176 13.78 8.31 4.06
C TYR A 176 14.85 8.82 3.10
N HIS A 177 15.17 8.00 2.11
CA HIS A 177 16.09 8.28 1.02
C HIS A 177 15.42 7.94 -0.30
N LEU A 178 15.76 8.66 -1.37
CA LEU A 178 15.21 8.46 -2.70
C LEU A 178 16.29 7.99 -3.68
N SER A 179 15.88 7.23 -4.71
CA SER A 179 16.78 6.83 -5.79
C SER A 179 17.20 8.00 -6.66
N GLU A 180 16.45 9.10 -6.67
CA GLU A 180 16.74 10.30 -7.45
C GLU A 180 18.02 11.01 -7.02
N ASP A 181 18.42 10.86 -5.75
CA ASP A 181 19.64 11.40 -5.17
C ASP A 181 20.68 10.32 -4.84
N ASP A 182 20.59 9.16 -5.48
CA ASP A 182 21.44 7.98 -5.21
C ASP A 182 21.37 7.52 -3.74
N PHE A 183 20.28 7.81 -3.03
CA PHE A 183 20.07 7.57 -1.60
C PHE A 183 21.05 8.29 -0.67
N GLU A 184 21.64 9.42 -1.09
CA GLU A 184 22.61 10.17 -0.31
C GLU A 184 21.94 11.14 0.68
N GLU A 185 20.81 11.74 0.32
CA GLU A 185 20.11 12.70 1.17
C GLU A 185 19.23 12.01 2.22
N HIS A 186 19.14 12.66 3.40
CA HIS A 186 18.22 12.24 4.47
C HIS A 186 17.03 13.18 4.48
N HIS A 187 15.88 12.67 4.07
CA HIS A 187 14.62 13.41 4.10
C HIS A 187 13.88 13.10 5.41
N GLU A 188 13.64 14.10 6.23
CA GLU A 188 13.06 13.91 7.56
C GLU A 188 11.58 13.60 7.50
N LEU A 189 11.13 12.59 8.27
CA LEU A 189 9.73 12.24 8.49
C LEU A 189 9.23 12.70 9.85
N GLY A 190 10.13 12.86 10.81
CA GLY A 190 9.85 13.32 12.14
C GLY A 190 10.64 12.60 13.21
N GLU A 191 10.46 13.05 14.45
CA GLU A 191 11.18 12.55 15.59
C GLU A 191 10.25 12.21 16.75
N VAL A 192 10.60 11.15 17.48
CA VAL A 192 9.84 10.70 18.65
C VAL A 192 10.78 10.51 19.83
N TYR A 193 10.44 11.10 20.98
CA TYR A 193 11.19 10.92 22.22
C TYR A 193 11.02 9.52 22.80
N TRP A 194 12.13 8.91 23.18
CA TRP A 194 12.11 7.59 23.81
C TRP A 194 12.29 7.64 25.33
N ASP A 195 13.51 7.91 25.77
CA ASP A 195 13.87 7.88 27.19
C ASP A 195 15.16 8.63 27.44
N LYS A 196 15.29 9.18 28.66
CA LYS A 196 16.48 9.96 29.01
C LYS A 196 17.74 9.11 29.19
N ASN A 197 17.59 7.91 29.75
CA ASN A 197 18.73 7.11 30.22
C ASN A 197 18.76 5.68 29.66
N ILE A 198 17.69 5.21 29.07
CA ILE A 198 17.53 3.83 28.60
C ILE A 198 17.67 3.79 27.08
N PRO A 199 18.77 3.23 26.54
CA PRO A 199 18.88 3.07 25.09
C PRO A 199 17.84 2.08 24.55
N PRO A 200 17.12 2.42 23.48
CA PRO A 200 16.16 1.51 22.86
C PRO A 200 16.85 0.40 22.08
N LYS A 201 16.14 -0.72 21.93
CA LYS A 201 16.56 -1.85 21.10
C LYS A 201 15.38 -2.32 20.25
N TRP A 202 15.57 -2.34 18.93
CA TRP A 202 14.54 -2.72 17.98
C TRP A 202 14.08 -4.17 18.13
N MET A 203 12.79 -4.40 17.88
CA MET A 203 12.19 -5.73 17.81
C MET A 203 12.45 -6.58 19.08
N SER A 204 12.42 -5.96 20.25
CA SER A 204 12.75 -6.64 21.52
C SER A 204 11.56 -6.73 22.49
#